data_7bbfe32ca28a05b77ea7405bafdb5ea0
#
_entry.id   7bbfe32ca28a05b77ea7405bafdb5ea0
#
_cell.length_a   1.000
_cell.length_b   1.000
_cell.length_c   1.000
_cell.angle_alpha   90.00
_cell.angle_beta   90.00
_cell.angle_gamma   90.00
#
_symmetry.space_group_name_H-M   'P 1'
#
loop_
_entity.id
_entity.type
_entity.pdbx_description
1 polymer ?
#
loop_
_entity_poly.entity_id
_entity_poly.type
_entity_poly.pdbx_seq_one_letter_code
_entity_poly.pdbx_strand_id
1 'polypeptide(L)'
;MAINYYKFYTIDKTALLCYKAIKRYTNIKKTDLIIEPSAGNGSFIKYIKKLSNNYSFYDIKPEHKKIVKKNFLKIKRLPKNPHIIGNPPFGNKSSLAIKFIKHSAKLNAKTISFILPISFNKPSFKKSFSNDYHLVYSKILPKYSYTYKNKLV
;
A
#
# COMPACT_ATOMS: atom_id res chain seq x y z
N MET A 1 -12.91 -12.06 -19.65
CA MET A 1 -11.45 -11.81 -19.78
C MET A 1 -10.81 -11.94 -18.42
N ALA A 2 -9.89 -12.87 -18.24
CA ALA A 2 -9.10 -12.97 -17.03
C ALA A 2 -8.21 -11.72 -16.95
N ILE A 3 -8.43 -10.86 -15.96
CA ILE A 3 -7.54 -9.74 -15.69
C ILE A 3 -6.23 -10.35 -15.20
N ASN A 4 -5.23 -10.31 -16.05
CA ASN A 4 -3.90 -10.80 -15.74
C ASN A 4 -3.26 -9.80 -14.75
N TYR A 5 -3.46 -10.04 -13.45
CA TYR A 5 -2.79 -9.27 -12.41
C TYR A 5 -1.32 -9.65 -12.39
N TYR A 6 -0.48 -8.85 -13.04
CA TYR A 6 0.96 -8.96 -12.86
C TYR A 6 1.30 -8.68 -11.39
N LYS A 7 1.61 -9.74 -10.63
CA LYS A 7 2.01 -9.61 -9.23
C LYS A 7 3.49 -9.30 -9.16
N PHE A 8 3.80 -8.08 -8.79
CA PHE A 8 5.13 -7.65 -8.40
C PHE A 8 5.23 -7.74 -6.89
N TYR A 9 6.19 -8.49 -6.38
CA TYR A 9 6.42 -8.62 -4.95
C TYR A 9 7.54 -7.70 -4.52
N THR A 10 7.28 -6.90 -3.49
CA THR A 10 8.27 -6.00 -2.91
C THR A 10 9.36 -6.82 -2.21
N ILE A 11 10.62 -6.59 -2.57
CA ILE A 11 11.74 -7.24 -1.87
C ILE A 11 11.94 -6.65 -0.48
N ASP A 12 12.58 -7.40 0.41
CA ASP A 12 12.77 -7.00 1.81
C ASP A 12 13.52 -5.67 1.95
N LYS A 13 14.57 -5.45 1.17
CA LYS A 13 15.32 -4.18 1.16
C LYS A 13 14.43 -2.97 0.84
N THR A 14 13.52 -3.14 -0.12
CA THR A 14 12.55 -2.08 -0.49
C THR A 14 11.52 -1.87 0.61
N ALA A 15 10.99 -2.94 1.19
CA ALA A 15 10.07 -2.85 2.32
C ALA A 15 10.70 -2.15 3.53
N LEU A 16 11.99 -2.41 3.80
CA LEU A 16 12.75 -1.71 4.84
C LEU A 16 12.89 -0.21 4.54
N LEU A 17 13.16 0.18 3.28
CA LEU A 17 13.22 1.60 2.89
C LEU A 17 11.87 2.29 3.15
N CYS A 18 10.77 1.65 2.74
CA CYS A 18 9.43 2.17 2.99
C CYS A 18 9.14 2.30 4.49
N TYR A 19 9.47 1.28 5.28
CA TYR A 19 9.32 1.33 6.74
C TYR A 19 10.05 2.52 7.36
N LYS A 20 11.32 2.73 6.99
CA LYS A 20 12.13 3.85 7.50
C LYS A 20 11.50 5.21 7.15
N ALA A 21 11.00 5.36 5.91
CA ALA A 21 10.31 6.57 5.48
C ALA A 21 9.00 6.79 6.26
N ILE A 22 8.18 5.77 6.38
CA ILE A 22 6.91 5.83 7.13
C ILE A 22 7.18 6.21 8.58
N LYS A 23 8.13 5.57 9.23
CA LYS A 23 8.51 5.87 10.62
C LYS A 23 8.97 7.33 10.79
N ARG A 24 9.69 7.87 9.81
CA ARG A 24 10.23 9.24 9.86
C ARG A 24 9.18 10.31 9.59
N TYR A 25 8.30 10.08 8.61
CA TYR A 25 7.41 11.11 8.07
C TYR A 25 5.96 10.98 8.51
N THR A 26 5.61 9.93 9.23
CA THR A 26 4.29 9.77 9.84
C THR A 26 4.40 9.67 11.36
N ASN A 27 3.33 9.99 12.06
CA ASN A 27 3.26 9.87 13.51
C ASN A 27 2.35 8.70 13.91
N ILE A 28 2.70 7.49 13.45
CA ILE A 28 1.97 6.27 13.78
C ILE A 28 2.28 5.85 15.22
N LYS A 29 1.24 5.71 16.03
CA LYS A 29 1.34 5.23 17.42
C LYS A 29 1.14 3.71 17.46
N LYS A 30 1.64 3.07 18.51
CA LYS A 30 1.50 1.62 18.72
C LYS A 30 0.05 1.13 18.79
N THR A 31 -0.88 2.00 19.11
CA THR A 31 -2.32 1.71 19.18
C THR A 31 -3.08 2.01 17.90
N ASP A 32 -2.47 2.72 16.95
CA ASP A 32 -3.13 3.10 15.70
C ASP A 32 -3.37 1.88 14.80
N LEU A 33 -4.53 1.85 14.14
CA LEU A 33 -4.84 0.80 13.18
C LEU A 33 -4.07 1.01 11.89
N ILE A 34 -3.37 -0.04 11.45
CA ILE A 34 -2.73 -0.11 10.14
C ILE A 34 -3.43 -1.16 9.29
N ILE A 35 -3.80 -0.80 8.07
CA ILE A 35 -4.34 -1.71 7.07
C ILE A 35 -3.36 -1.82 5.91
N GLU A 36 -2.97 -3.03 5.56
CA GLU A 36 -2.34 -3.33 4.28
C GLU A 36 -3.39 -3.93 3.36
N PRO A 37 -3.83 -3.20 2.32
CA PRO A 37 -5.01 -3.57 1.53
C PRO A 37 -4.76 -4.62 0.43
N SER A 38 -3.49 -4.90 0.14
CA SER A 38 -3.06 -5.83 -0.93
C SER A 38 -1.72 -6.47 -0.54
N ALA A 39 -1.77 -7.29 0.50
CA ALA A 39 -0.58 -7.76 1.22
C ALA A 39 0.22 -8.86 0.48
N GLY A 40 -0.35 -9.48 -0.56
CA GLY A 40 0.31 -10.43 -1.44
C GLY A 40 0.98 -11.59 -0.70
N ASN A 41 2.30 -11.63 -0.70
CA ASN A 41 3.11 -12.63 -0.01
C ASN A 41 3.54 -12.21 1.41
N GLY A 42 3.14 -11.02 1.87
CA GLY A 42 3.41 -10.54 3.23
C GLY A 42 4.74 -9.80 3.43
N SER A 43 5.30 -9.20 2.38
CA SER A 43 6.59 -8.48 2.45
C SER A 43 6.63 -7.36 3.51
N PHE A 44 5.51 -6.73 3.81
CA PHE A 44 5.42 -5.65 4.82
C PHE A 44 5.05 -6.12 6.22
N ILE A 45 4.62 -7.36 6.41
CA ILE A 45 4.07 -7.84 7.69
C ILE A 45 4.99 -7.52 8.88
N LYS A 46 6.27 -7.91 8.79
CA LYS A 46 7.22 -7.70 9.90
C LYS A 46 7.45 -6.23 10.22
N TYR A 47 7.39 -5.36 9.21
CA TYR A 47 7.60 -3.92 9.37
C TYR A 47 6.36 -3.22 9.94
N ILE A 48 5.17 -3.59 9.49
CA ILE A 48 3.91 -3.09 10.04
C ILE A 48 3.79 -3.45 11.51
N LYS A 49 4.18 -4.67 11.90
CA LYS A 49 4.21 -5.10 13.30
C LYS A 49 5.18 -4.29 14.17
N LYS A 50 6.23 -3.73 13.58
CA LYS A 50 7.13 -2.80 14.30
C LYS A 50 6.53 -1.41 14.47
N LEU A 51 5.60 -1.00 13.61
CA LEU A 51 4.95 0.32 13.69
C LEU A 51 3.80 0.33 14.68
N SER A 52 2.96 -0.71 14.68
CA SER A 52 1.78 -0.80 15.53
C SER A 52 1.52 -2.22 16.02
N ASN A 53 0.76 -2.35 17.11
CA ASN A 53 0.22 -3.61 17.61
C ASN A 53 -1.19 -3.89 17.08
N ASN A 54 -1.79 -2.95 16.35
CA ASN A 54 -3.14 -3.03 15.81
C ASN A 54 -3.09 -2.96 14.28
N TYR A 55 -3.26 -4.09 13.60
CA TYR A 55 -3.09 -4.19 12.16
C TYR A 55 -3.98 -5.27 11.55
N SER A 56 -4.27 -5.11 10.27
CA SER A 56 -4.92 -6.12 9.44
C SER A 56 -4.28 -6.18 8.05
N PHE A 57 -4.13 -7.39 7.55
CA PHE A 57 -3.55 -7.65 6.23
C PHE A 57 -4.61 -8.28 5.35
N TYR A 58 -4.90 -7.69 4.20
CA TYR A 58 -5.91 -8.16 3.25
C TYR A 58 -5.30 -8.43 1.88
N ASP A 59 -5.85 -9.39 1.18
CA ASP A 59 -5.60 -9.63 -0.25
C ASP A 59 -6.78 -10.40 -0.83
N ILE A 60 -7.08 -10.21 -2.10
CA ILE A 60 -8.09 -11.02 -2.81
C ILE A 60 -7.61 -12.45 -3.07
N LYS A 61 -6.29 -12.63 -3.13
CA LYS A 61 -5.61 -13.92 -3.33
C LYS A 61 -4.37 -13.99 -2.43
N PRO A 62 -4.55 -14.24 -1.13
CA PRO A 62 -3.46 -14.22 -0.16
C PRO A 62 -2.48 -15.38 -0.41
N GLU A 63 -1.20 -15.09 -0.20
CA GLU A 63 -0.09 -16.05 -0.31
C GLU A 63 0.68 -16.22 1.01
N HIS A 64 0.08 -15.77 2.12
CA HIS A 64 0.65 -15.88 3.45
C HIS A 64 -0.45 -16.12 4.48
N LYS A 65 -0.20 -17.01 5.45
CA LYS A 65 -1.19 -17.44 6.45
C LYS A 65 -1.79 -16.34 7.33
N LYS A 66 -1.08 -15.23 7.49
CA LYS A 66 -1.55 -14.08 8.29
C LYS A 66 -2.40 -13.09 7.49
N ILE A 67 -2.56 -13.30 6.21
CA ILE A 67 -3.33 -12.43 5.34
C ILE A 67 -4.73 -12.98 5.19
N VAL A 68 -5.73 -12.14 5.46
CA VAL A 68 -7.14 -12.49 5.33
C VAL A 68 -7.58 -12.27 3.88
N LYS A 69 -8.27 -13.26 3.30
CA LYS A 69 -8.88 -13.11 1.98
C LYS A 69 -10.01 -12.10 2.04
N LYS A 70 -9.78 -10.91 1.51
CA LYS A 70 -10.74 -9.81 1.54
C LYS A 70 -10.48 -8.82 0.40
N ASN A 71 -11.54 -8.36 -0.24
CA ASN A 71 -11.44 -7.29 -1.22
C ASN A 71 -11.53 -5.93 -0.50
N PHE A 72 -10.41 -5.23 -0.44
CA PHE A 72 -10.31 -3.91 0.18
C PHE A 72 -11.32 -2.91 -0.39
N LEU A 73 -11.53 -2.91 -1.70
CA LEU A 73 -12.46 -2.00 -2.37
C LEU A 73 -13.94 -2.21 -2.02
N LYS A 74 -14.28 -3.34 -1.34
CA LYS A 74 -15.64 -3.63 -0.84
C LYS A 74 -15.82 -3.29 0.64
N ILE A 75 -14.79 -2.87 1.33
CA ILE A 75 -14.87 -2.46 2.73
C ILE A 75 -15.64 -1.14 2.80
N LYS A 76 -16.71 -1.10 3.59
CA LYS A 76 -17.55 0.10 3.72
C LYS A 76 -17.13 1.01 4.87
N ARG A 77 -16.58 0.44 5.92
CA ARG A 77 -16.18 1.16 7.15
C ARG A 77 -14.94 0.51 7.77
N LEU A 78 -14.13 1.32 8.39
CA LEU A 78 -13.02 0.93 9.25
C LEU A 78 -13.10 1.68 10.58
N PRO A 79 -12.50 1.17 11.66
CA PRO A 79 -12.29 1.94 12.89
C PRO A 79 -11.57 3.26 12.60
N LYS A 80 -11.65 4.19 13.53
CA LYS A 80 -11.19 5.59 13.35
C LYS A 80 -9.78 5.69 12.74
N ASN A 81 -9.70 6.51 11.70
CA ASN A 81 -8.46 7.07 11.16
C ASN A 81 -7.35 6.03 10.91
N PRO A 82 -7.61 4.98 10.11
CA PRO A 82 -6.60 3.98 9.84
C PRO A 82 -5.44 4.57 9.03
N HIS A 83 -4.26 4.02 9.23
CA HIS A 83 -3.12 4.22 8.34
C HIS A 83 -3.15 3.13 7.26
N ILE A 84 -3.12 3.50 6.00
CA ILE A 84 -3.13 2.55 4.89
C ILE A 84 -1.73 2.49 4.28
N ILE A 85 -1.14 1.30 4.31
CA ILE A 85 0.25 1.09 3.88
C ILE A 85 0.28 -0.09 2.90
N GLY A 86 1.00 0.03 1.80
CA GLY A 86 1.23 -1.12 0.92
C GLY A 86 1.71 -0.79 -0.48
N ASN A 87 1.74 -1.85 -1.29
CA ASN A 87 1.99 -1.80 -2.72
C ASN A 87 0.72 -2.25 -3.46
N PRO A 88 -0.22 -1.33 -3.73
CA PRO A 88 -1.49 -1.71 -4.38
C PRO A 88 -1.26 -2.19 -5.81
N PRO A 89 -2.16 -3.02 -6.35
CA PRO A 89 -2.10 -3.40 -7.74
C PRO A 89 -2.26 -2.17 -8.62
N PHE A 90 -1.44 -2.05 -9.68
CA PHE A 90 -1.47 -0.85 -10.52
C PHE A 90 -2.67 -0.85 -11.49
N GLY A 91 -2.92 -2.00 -12.12
CA GLY A 91 -3.96 -2.14 -13.14
C GLY A 91 -3.57 -1.46 -14.47
N ASN A 92 -4.47 -1.55 -15.45
CA ASN A 92 -4.27 -0.88 -16.73
C ASN A 92 -4.26 0.64 -16.53
N LYS A 93 -3.24 1.32 -17.06
CA LYS A 93 -3.06 2.78 -16.92
C LYS A 93 -3.18 3.26 -15.46
N SER A 94 -2.70 2.47 -14.51
CA SER A 94 -2.76 2.74 -13.07
C SER A 94 -4.18 2.84 -12.47
N SER A 95 -5.19 2.35 -13.17
CA SER A 95 -6.59 2.48 -12.77
C SER A 95 -6.91 1.86 -11.41
N LEU A 96 -6.29 0.71 -11.08
CA LEU A 96 -6.48 0.07 -9.78
C LEU A 96 -5.80 0.86 -8.65
N ALA A 97 -4.56 1.32 -8.86
CA ALA A 97 -3.88 2.16 -7.88
C ALA A 97 -4.71 3.41 -7.54
N ILE A 98 -5.29 4.06 -8.53
CA ILE A 98 -6.19 5.20 -8.34
C ILE A 98 -7.41 4.81 -7.51
N LYS A 99 -8.04 3.66 -7.78
CA LYS A 99 -9.17 3.15 -6.99
C LYS A 99 -8.78 2.93 -5.54
N PHE A 100 -7.61 2.34 -5.28
CA PHE A 100 -7.09 2.14 -3.91
C PHE A 100 -6.86 3.45 -3.17
N ILE A 101 -6.28 4.45 -3.84
CA ILE A 101 -6.09 5.80 -3.28
C ILE A 101 -7.44 6.43 -2.89
N LYS A 102 -8.37 6.47 -3.83
CA LYS A 102 -9.71 7.06 -3.61
C LYS A 102 -10.49 6.32 -2.52
N HIS A 103 -10.40 5.00 -2.49
CA HIS A 103 -11.07 4.19 -1.49
C HIS A 103 -10.46 4.39 -0.09
N SER A 104 -9.13 4.51 0.01
CA SER A 104 -8.45 4.85 1.26
C SER A 104 -8.94 6.20 1.82
N ALA A 105 -9.07 7.20 0.96
CA ALA A 105 -9.63 8.50 1.34
C ALA A 105 -11.09 8.39 1.80
N LYS A 106 -11.91 7.62 1.09
CA LYS A 106 -13.32 7.37 1.46
C LYS A 106 -13.45 6.67 2.83
N LEU A 107 -12.48 5.86 3.20
CA LEU A 107 -12.42 5.20 4.51
C LEU A 107 -11.82 6.10 5.60
N ASN A 108 -11.61 7.38 5.33
CA ASN A 108 -11.02 8.36 6.24
C ASN A 108 -9.63 7.98 6.75
N ALA A 109 -8.79 7.45 5.87
CA ALA A 109 -7.41 7.14 6.21
C ALA A 109 -6.69 8.38 6.74
N LYS A 110 -6.00 8.24 7.87
CA LYS A 110 -5.16 9.30 8.44
C LYS A 110 -3.92 9.54 7.59
N THR A 111 -3.30 8.47 7.11
CA THR A 111 -2.22 8.52 6.13
C THR A 111 -2.39 7.44 5.08
N ILE A 112 -1.90 7.72 3.88
CA ILE A 112 -1.83 6.78 2.75
C ILE A 112 -0.37 6.70 2.33
N SER A 113 0.25 5.54 2.50
CA SER A 113 1.66 5.29 2.20
C SER A 113 1.76 4.16 1.19
N PHE A 114 1.81 4.51 -0.09
CA PHE A 114 1.79 3.56 -1.19
C PHE A 114 3.06 3.59 -2.04
N ILE A 115 3.46 2.42 -2.51
CA ILE A 115 4.33 2.29 -3.66
C ILE A 115 3.45 2.44 -4.90
N LEU A 116 3.80 3.37 -5.77
CA LEU A 116 3.00 3.72 -6.95
C LEU A 116 3.87 3.74 -8.21
N PRO A 117 3.29 3.57 -9.40
CA PRO A 117 4.00 3.81 -10.65
C PRO A 117 4.65 5.20 -10.69
N ILE A 118 5.80 5.32 -11.33
CA ILE A 118 6.54 6.59 -11.46
C ILE A 118 5.70 7.69 -12.13
N SER A 119 4.71 7.32 -12.93
CA SER A 119 3.75 8.25 -13.54
C SER A 119 3.00 9.13 -12.53
N PHE A 120 2.88 8.68 -11.26
CA PHE A 120 2.27 9.49 -10.20
C PHE A 120 3.07 10.75 -9.83
N ASN A 121 4.30 10.90 -10.30
CA ASN A 121 5.04 12.15 -10.20
C ASN A 121 4.48 13.25 -11.13
N LYS A 122 3.67 12.87 -12.13
CA LYS A 122 3.02 13.83 -13.04
C LYS A 122 1.84 14.53 -12.33
N PRO A 123 1.65 15.84 -12.56
CA PRO A 123 0.54 16.59 -11.94
C PRO A 123 -0.85 15.98 -12.16
N SER A 124 -1.08 15.39 -13.36
CA SER A 124 -2.35 14.73 -13.69
C SER A 124 -2.69 13.56 -12.77
N PHE A 125 -1.70 12.81 -12.29
CA PHE A 125 -1.91 11.71 -11.35
C PHE A 125 -2.04 12.16 -9.89
N LYS A 126 -1.46 13.30 -9.53
CA LYS A 126 -1.59 13.87 -8.18
C LYS A 126 -3.05 14.23 -7.83
N LYS A 127 -3.86 14.53 -8.84
CA LYS A 127 -5.31 14.75 -8.69
C LYS A 127 -6.08 13.51 -8.21
N SER A 128 -5.47 12.32 -8.23
CA SER A 128 -6.07 11.10 -7.69
C SER A 128 -6.22 11.13 -6.17
N PHE A 129 -5.42 11.95 -5.49
CA PHE A 129 -5.56 12.20 -4.06
C PHE A 129 -6.59 13.31 -3.82
N SER A 130 -7.44 13.10 -2.81
CA SER A 130 -8.39 14.12 -2.36
C SER A 130 -7.64 15.37 -1.89
N ASN A 131 -8.30 16.55 -2.02
CA ASN A 131 -7.76 17.83 -1.54
C ASN A 131 -7.57 17.86 -0.01
N ASP A 132 -8.13 16.90 0.72
CA ASP A 132 -7.93 16.76 2.18
C ASP A 132 -6.54 16.17 2.52
N TYR A 133 -5.80 15.71 1.52
CA TYR A 133 -4.47 15.13 1.67
C TYR A 133 -3.42 16.02 1.03
N HIS A 134 -2.26 16.11 1.67
CA HIS A 134 -1.06 16.73 1.10
C HIS A 134 0.10 15.74 1.09
N LEU A 135 0.99 15.92 0.14
CA LEU A 135 2.18 15.08 0.01
C LEU A 135 3.19 15.41 1.09
N VAL A 136 3.48 14.44 1.94
CA VAL A 136 4.48 14.56 3.03
C VAL A 136 5.87 14.13 2.55
N TYR A 137 5.92 13.08 1.74
CA TYR A 137 7.18 12.50 1.28
C TYR A 137 6.99 11.73 -0.02
N SER A 138 7.96 11.82 -0.90
CA SER A 138 8.04 11.04 -2.14
C SER A 138 9.49 10.73 -2.47
N LYS A 139 9.75 9.51 -2.91
CA LYS A 139 11.07 9.06 -3.36
C LYS A 139 10.94 8.03 -4.47
N ILE A 140 11.77 8.17 -5.50
CA ILE A 140 11.89 7.13 -6.53
C ILE A 140 12.65 5.94 -5.92
N LEU A 141 12.08 4.75 -6.04
CA LEU A 141 12.70 3.52 -5.56
C LEU A 141 13.88 3.13 -6.46
N PRO A 142 14.92 2.49 -5.90
CA PRO A 142 16.04 1.96 -6.68
C PRO A 142 15.56 0.94 -7.72
N LYS A 143 16.36 0.74 -8.78
CA LYS A 143 16.20 -0.41 -9.67
C LYS A 143 16.22 -1.70 -8.85
N TYR A 144 15.55 -2.74 -9.36
CA TYR A 144 15.48 -4.05 -8.69
C TYR A 144 14.79 -4.01 -7.31
N SER A 145 13.73 -3.21 -7.20
CA SER A 145 12.93 -3.10 -5.98
C SER A 145 11.87 -4.20 -5.81
N TYR A 146 11.68 -5.02 -6.84
CA TYR A 146 10.61 -6.03 -6.90
C TYR A 146 11.10 -7.36 -7.47
N THR A 147 10.32 -8.41 -7.23
CA THR A 147 10.40 -9.65 -7.99
C THR A 147 9.12 -9.84 -8.82
N TYR A 148 9.29 -10.38 -10.01
CA TYR A 148 8.22 -10.81 -10.90
C TYR A 148 8.58 -12.21 -11.43
N LYS A 149 7.69 -13.20 -11.26
CA LYS A 149 7.98 -14.61 -11.60
C LYS A 149 9.34 -15.07 -11.07
N ASN A 150 9.65 -14.76 -9.80
CA ASN A 150 10.89 -15.06 -9.10
C ASN A 150 12.16 -14.42 -9.69
N LYS A 151 12.04 -13.47 -10.60
CA LYS A 151 13.15 -12.67 -11.12
C LYS A 151 13.14 -11.27 -10.52
N LEU A 152 14.32 -10.79 -10.19
CA LEU A 152 14.51 -9.42 -9.70
C LEU A 152 14.29 -8.43 -10.86
N VAL A 153 13.47 -7.40 -10.66
CA VAL A 153 13.10 -6.38 -11.66
C VAL A 153 13.14 -4.97 -11.08
#